data_6102bf2d8e7d51b0f55a3a0c9cee7226
#
_entry.id   6102bf2d8e7d51b0f55a3a0c9cee7226
#
_cell.length_a   1.000
_cell.length_b   1.000
_cell.length_c   1.000
_cell.angle_alpha   90.00
_cell.angle_beta   90.00
_cell.angle_gamma   90.00
#
_symmetry.space_group_name_H-M   'P 1'
#
loop_
_entity.id
_entity.type
_entity.pdbx_description
1 polymer ?
#
loop_
_entity_poly.entity_id
_entity_poly.type
_entity_poly.pdbx_seq_one_letter_code
_entity_poly.pdbx_strand_id
1 'polypeptide(L)'
;MRALGHGWIRKACVAVIAFVSLPLTVNAAPPSSSFMGRQAVILEGDWRATTTLAELKAAPEEVGSTGVLNLGNDGLWHWVRMDVPSSAKQGAYLEIASAQTDSIVVMAACDETVLYRREVHGVGDFESWSDGNYPAFPIPEGACEVVSMYLGVQSGKQLSLPIRISDRGTLRQWSFKRDVFFSFYTGIMLVMLLYNAVLYFTVQDRSYLLYVLFLVGVAGSQLFLAGYQWVLPGWNPTSWLGMRSVHLIGIFSGVTTILFVNQFLDLAKRGPRYHRVFNGLMSLYVIAVGCLLMGKL
;
A
#
# COMPACT_ATOMS: atom_id res chain seq x y z
N MET A 1 -28.07 20.67 -32.19
CA MET A 1 -27.81 20.18 -30.81
C MET A 1 -26.71 19.09 -30.68
N ARG A 2 -25.76 18.92 -31.59
CA ARG A 2 -24.74 17.85 -31.55
C ARG A 2 -23.30 18.31 -31.23
N ALA A 3 -23.05 19.59 -31.05
CA ALA A 3 -21.66 20.09 -30.86
C ALA A 3 -21.26 20.41 -29.41
N LEU A 4 -22.21 20.46 -28.47
CA LEU A 4 -21.94 20.79 -27.05
C LEU A 4 -21.46 19.61 -26.19
N GLY A 5 -21.61 18.35 -26.68
CA GLY A 5 -21.31 17.16 -25.89
C GLY A 5 -19.82 16.82 -25.71
N HIS A 6 -18.95 17.18 -26.67
CA HIS A 6 -17.58 16.64 -26.67
C HIS A 6 -16.62 17.35 -25.71
N GLY A 7 -16.82 18.63 -25.46
CA GLY A 7 -15.97 19.39 -24.54
C GLY A 7 -16.21 19.05 -23.06
N TRP A 8 -17.45 18.76 -22.72
CA TRP A 8 -17.87 18.42 -21.36
C TRP A 8 -17.40 17.02 -20.96
N ILE A 9 -17.51 16.06 -21.89
CA ILE A 9 -17.06 14.68 -21.70
C ILE A 9 -15.55 14.60 -21.47
N ARG A 10 -14.74 15.35 -22.26
CA ARG A 10 -13.29 15.41 -22.02
C ARG A 10 -12.95 16.00 -20.66
N LYS A 11 -13.63 17.06 -20.24
CA LYS A 11 -13.42 17.68 -18.92
C LYS A 11 -13.84 16.74 -17.79
N ALA A 12 -14.95 16.01 -17.92
CA ALA A 12 -15.39 15.02 -16.95
C ALA A 12 -14.42 13.84 -16.86
N CYS A 13 -13.92 13.30 -17.98
CA CYS A 13 -12.93 12.23 -17.96
C CYS A 13 -11.60 12.67 -17.32
N VAL A 14 -11.13 13.89 -17.60
CA VAL A 14 -9.91 14.44 -16.97
C VAL A 14 -10.13 14.65 -15.47
N ALA A 15 -11.29 15.14 -15.05
CA ALA A 15 -11.62 15.32 -13.64
C ALA A 15 -11.72 13.98 -12.89
N VAL A 16 -12.30 12.94 -13.51
CA VAL A 16 -12.37 11.59 -12.93
C VAL A 16 -10.97 10.96 -12.81
N ILE A 17 -10.14 11.07 -13.86
CA ILE A 17 -8.77 10.56 -13.82
C ILE A 17 -7.96 11.31 -12.76
N ALA A 18 -8.06 12.64 -12.68
CA ALA A 18 -7.38 13.44 -11.67
C ALA A 18 -7.84 13.08 -10.25
N PHE A 19 -9.16 12.88 -10.06
CA PHE A 19 -9.73 12.52 -8.76
C PHE A 19 -9.32 11.10 -8.32
N VAL A 20 -9.27 10.14 -9.25
CA VAL A 20 -8.81 8.76 -8.99
C VAL A 20 -7.32 8.71 -8.65
N SER A 21 -6.52 9.63 -9.24
CA SER A 21 -5.07 9.71 -8.99
C SER A 21 -4.71 10.44 -7.68
N LEU A 22 -5.64 11.23 -7.13
CA LEU A 22 -5.38 12.04 -5.94
C LEU A 22 -4.89 11.22 -4.71
N PRO A 23 -5.48 10.08 -4.37
CA PRO A 23 -5.02 9.27 -3.23
C PRO A 23 -3.62 8.69 -3.39
N LEU A 24 -3.17 8.45 -4.63
CA LEU A 24 -1.82 7.96 -4.91
C LEU A 24 -0.74 8.98 -4.53
N THR A 25 -1.08 10.27 -4.58
CA THR A 25 -0.15 11.34 -4.20
C THR A 25 -0.15 11.65 -2.70
N VAL A 26 -1.22 11.29 -1.97
CA VAL A 26 -1.32 11.50 -0.51
C VAL A 26 -0.47 10.49 0.27
N ASN A 27 -0.18 9.34 -0.33
CA ASN A 27 0.83 8.41 0.20
C ASN A 27 2.27 8.86 -0.08
N ALA A 28 2.46 10.01 -0.76
CA ALA A 28 3.77 10.62 -0.87
C ALA A 28 4.29 10.91 0.54
N ALA A 29 5.52 10.47 0.79
CA ALA A 29 6.19 10.59 2.07
C ALA A 29 5.97 12.01 2.66
N PRO A 30 5.64 12.11 3.95
CA PRO A 30 5.58 13.42 4.60
C PRO A 30 6.91 14.14 4.47
N PRO A 31 6.91 15.45 4.58
CA PRO A 31 8.13 16.24 4.44
C PRO A 31 9.24 15.68 5.33
N SER A 32 10.43 15.65 4.80
CA SER A 32 11.67 15.02 5.27
C SER A 32 12.12 15.41 6.71
N SER A 33 11.35 16.16 7.47
CA SER A 33 11.71 16.67 8.79
C SER A 33 11.75 15.62 9.91
N SER A 34 11.21 14.42 9.70
CA SER A 34 11.22 13.35 10.69
C SER A 34 12.32 12.30 10.45
N PHE A 35 12.96 12.34 9.30
CA PHE A 35 14.09 11.48 8.94
C PHE A 35 15.43 12.19 9.16
N MET A 36 15.58 12.86 10.27
CA MET A 36 16.81 13.61 10.53
C MET A 36 18.02 12.69 10.65
N GLY A 37 18.78 12.59 9.56
CA GLY A 37 20.20 12.30 9.55
C GLY A 37 20.62 10.91 9.95
N ARG A 38 19.76 9.89 9.95
CA ARG A 38 20.12 8.52 10.33
C ARG A 38 20.18 7.63 9.12
N GLN A 39 21.33 7.10 8.89
CA GLN A 39 21.62 6.18 7.80
C GLN A 39 21.05 4.80 8.18
N ALA A 40 20.09 4.30 7.42
CA ALA A 40 19.68 2.92 7.51
C ALA A 40 20.71 2.09 6.72
N VAL A 41 21.21 1.04 7.33
CA VAL A 41 22.19 0.13 6.74
C VAL A 41 21.50 -1.14 6.33
N ILE A 42 21.63 -1.52 5.05
CA ILE A 42 21.12 -2.79 4.53
C ILE A 42 22.17 -3.86 4.85
N LEU A 43 21.72 -4.98 5.39
CA LEU A 43 22.58 -6.12 5.72
C LEU A 43 22.50 -7.14 4.58
N GLU A 44 23.65 -7.51 4.01
CA GLU A 44 23.73 -8.50 2.94
C GLU A 44 23.79 -9.92 3.51
N GLY A 45 22.99 -10.84 2.97
CA GLY A 45 22.99 -12.23 3.38
C GLY A 45 21.78 -13.03 2.91
N ASP A 46 21.83 -14.34 3.14
CA ASP A 46 20.67 -15.24 2.95
C ASP A 46 19.86 -15.31 4.25
N TRP A 47 18.88 -14.45 4.36
CA TRP A 47 18.17 -14.16 5.59
C TRP A 47 16.89 -14.96 5.76
N ARG A 48 16.50 -15.16 7.03
CA ARG A 48 15.25 -15.80 7.45
C ARG A 48 14.58 -15.01 8.57
N ALA A 49 13.31 -15.29 8.83
CA ALA A 49 12.62 -14.75 10.00
C ALA A 49 13.34 -15.11 11.32
N THR A 50 13.99 -16.26 11.37
CA THR A 50 14.66 -16.81 12.57
C THR A 50 16.09 -16.31 12.76
N THR A 51 16.61 -15.44 11.88
CA THR A 51 17.98 -14.90 11.97
C THR A 51 18.27 -14.31 13.35
N THR A 52 19.43 -14.62 13.88
CA THR A 52 19.87 -14.23 15.23
C THR A 52 20.61 -12.88 15.23
N LEU A 53 20.71 -12.25 16.41
CA LEU A 53 21.46 -10.99 16.55
C LEU A 53 22.94 -11.15 16.16
N ALA A 54 23.55 -12.29 16.51
CA ALA A 54 24.96 -12.56 16.19
C ALA A 54 25.21 -12.64 14.68
N GLU A 55 24.29 -13.28 13.93
CA GLU A 55 24.35 -13.34 12.47
C GLU A 55 24.19 -11.95 11.85
N LEU A 56 23.25 -11.14 12.34
CA LEU A 56 23.01 -9.78 11.85
C LEU A 56 24.20 -8.84 12.10
N LYS A 57 24.90 -8.99 13.23
CA LYS A 57 26.10 -8.21 13.55
C LYS A 57 27.30 -8.59 12.71
N ALA A 58 27.42 -9.85 12.33
CA ALA A 58 28.50 -10.34 11.50
C ALA A 58 28.30 -10.06 9.99
N ALA A 59 27.13 -9.57 9.62
CA ALA A 59 26.75 -9.35 8.24
C ALA A 59 27.55 -8.19 7.60
N PRO A 60 27.92 -8.30 6.31
CA PRO A 60 28.39 -7.18 5.53
C PRO A 60 27.33 -6.07 5.47
N GLU A 61 27.78 -4.83 5.52
CA GLU A 61 26.93 -3.65 5.56
C GLU A 61 26.99 -2.93 4.21
N GLU A 62 25.82 -2.74 3.58
CA GLU A 62 25.64 -1.82 2.48
C GLU A 62 25.05 -0.51 3.01
N VAL A 63 25.68 0.60 2.71
CA VAL A 63 25.22 1.91 3.14
C VAL A 63 23.92 2.26 2.43
N GLY A 64 22.82 2.19 3.16
CA GLY A 64 21.50 2.57 2.67
C GLY A 64 21.33 4.09 2.49
N SER A 65 20.28 4.47 1.79
CA SER A 65 19.94 5.88 1.59
C SER A 65 19.21 6.47 2.81
N THR A 66 19.33 7.78 3.01
CA THR A 66 18.60 8.54 4.05
C THR A 66 17.15 8.81 3.64
N GLY A 67 16.48 7.90 2.97
CA GLY A 67 15.14 8.12 2.46
C GLY A 67 14.29 6.85 2.49
N VAL A 68 13.49 6.68 1.45
CA VAL A 68 12.70 5.46 1.25
C VAL A 68 13.63 4.36 0.73
N LEU A 69 13.77 3.28 1.50
CA LEU A 69 14.52 2.11 1.06
C LEU A 69 13.69 1.32 0.06
N ASN A 70 14.26 1.04 -1.11
CA ASN A 70 13.66 0.19 -2.11
C ASN A 70 14.46 -1.11 -2.20
N LEU A 71 13.90 -2.19 -1.65
CA LEU A 71 14.54 -3.49 -1.51
C LEU A 71 14.14 -4.48 -2.64
N GLY A 72 13.41 -3.99 -3.66
CA GLY A 72 13.07 -4.81 -4.81
C GLY A 72 11.79 -5.63 -4.66
N ASN A 73 11.71 -6.74 -5.39
CA ASN A 73 10.55 -7.63 -5.48
C ASN A 73 11.02 -9.09 -5.72
N ASP A 74 11.85 -9.60 -4.84
CA ASP A 74 12.41 -10.95 -4.94
C ASP A 74 11.75 -11.97 -4.01
N GLY A 75 10.89 -11.48 -3.09
CA GLY A 75 10.21 -12.31 -2.09
C GLY A 75 11.13 -12.83 -0.99
N LEU A 76 12.39 -12.38 -0.95
CA LEU A 76 13.37 -12.77 0.07
C LEU A 76 13.23 -11.92 1.33
N TRP A 77 13.88 -12.36 2.40
CA TRP A 77 14.02 -11.57 3.62
C TRP A 77 15.16 -10.56 3.43
N HIS A 78 14.86 -9.29 3.76
CA HIS A 78 15.84 -8.21 3.81
C HIS A 78 15.93 -7.69 5.23
N TRP A 79 17.15 -7.50 5.72
CA TRP A 79 17.38 -6.92 7.04
C TRP A 79 18.03 -5.55 6.92
N VAL A 80 17.51 -4.63 7.73
CA VAL A 80 17.99 -3.24 7.81
C VAL A 80 18.30 -2.93 9.25
N ARG A 81 19.49 -2.34 9.51
CA ARG A 81 19.88 -1.83 10.81
C ARG A 81 19.76 -0.32 10.86
N MET A 82 19.32 0.19 11.98
CA MET A 82 19.29 1.60 12.30
C MET A 82 19.70 1.82 13.74
N ASP A 83 20.70 2.64 13.95
CA ASP A 83 21.19 3.00 15.27
C ASP A 83 20.49 4.28 15.75
N VAL A 84 19.76 4.16 16.85
CA VAL A 84 18.92 5.22 17.41
C VAL A 84 19.47 5.62 18.76
N PRO A 85 19.97 6.87 18.97
CA PRO A 85 20.35 7.33 20.30
C PRO A 85 19.15 7.28 21.25
N SER A 86 19.35 6.77 22.46
CA SER A 86 18.29 6.68 23.48
C SER A 86 17.79 8.07 23.94
N SER A 87 18.59 9.10 23.74
CA SER A 87 18.21 10.52 23.96
C SER A 87 17.24 11.07 22.90
N ALA A 88 17.00 10.32 21.83
CA ALA A 88 16.04 10.72 20.82
C ALA A 88 14.62 10.60 21.36
N LYS A 89 14.01 11.71 21.75
CA LYS A 89 12.61 11.89 22.20
C LYS A 89 12.03 10.74 23.03
N GLN A 90 11.64 11.04 24.26
CA GLN A 90 10.89 10.11 25.11
C GLN A 90 9.65 9.60 24.38
N GLY A 91 9.36 8.30 24.46
CA GLY A 91 8.25 7.65 23.79
C GLY A 91 8.37 7.61 22.25
N ALA A 92 9.59 7.48 21.72
CA ALA A 92 9.79 7.37 20.28
C ALA A 92 9.35 6.00 19.75
N TYR A 93 8.73 6.05 18.57
CA TYR A 93 8.32 4.87 17.81
C TYR A 93 8.99 4.86 16.43
N LEU A 94 9.37 3.68 16.00
CA LEU A 94 9.78 3.40 14.63
C LEU A 94 8.54 2.95 13.86
N GLU A 95 8.07 3.77 12.92
CA GLU A 95 6.93 3.46 12.05
C GLU A 95 7.42 3.04 10.67
N ILE A 96 6.83 1.98 10.13
CA ILE A 96 6.99 1.59 8.73
C ILE A 96 5.72 2.05 8.00
N ALA A 97 5.81 3.17 7.29
CA ALA A 97 4.66 3.79 6.63
C ALA A 97 4.29 3.05 5.32
N SER A 98 4.17 1.72 5.39
CA SER A 98 3.75 0.84 4.31
C SER A 98 2.79 -0.21 4.82
N ALA A 99 1.63 -0.33 4.15
CA ALA A 99 0.64 -1.37 4.41
C ALA A 99 0.84 -2.62 3.53
N GLN A 100 1.88 -2.64 2.68
CA GLN A 100 2.07 -3.68 1.66
C GLN A 100 3.09 -4.76 2.05
N THR A 101 3.61 -4.70 3.28
CA THR A 101 4.59 -5.67 3.79
C THR A 101 3.86 -6.92 4.30
N ASP A 102 4.28 -8.11 3.84
CA ASP A 102 3.61 -9.36 4.21
C ASP A 102 4.10 -9.89 5.56
N SER A 103 5.39 -9.76 5.87
CA SER A 103 5.96 -10.15 7.16
C SER A 103 7.02 -9.16 7.61
N ILE A 104 7.00 -8.86 8.91
CA ILE A 104 7.96 -7.95 9.55
C ILE A 104 8.48 -8.60 10.81
N VAL A 105 9.79 -8.59 10.99
CA VAL A 105 10.46 -8.95 12.26
C VAL A 105 11.21 -7.72 12.73
N VAL A 106 10.91 -7.26 13.94
CA VAL A 106 11.65 -6.17 14.57
C VAL A 106 12.40 -6.71 15.78
N MET A 107 13.66 -6.35 15.89
CA MET A 107 14.50 -6.65 17.03
C MET A 107 15.17 -5.36 17.50
N ALA A 108 14.99 -5.02 18.77
CA ALA A 108 15.74 -3.96 19.42
C ALA A 108 16.87 -4.59 20.23
N ALA A 109 18.06 -4.11 20.07
CA ALA A 109 19.24 -4.62 20.79
C ALA A 109 20.05 -3.45 21.38
N CYS A 110 20.66 -3.75 22.50
CA CYS A 110 21.65 -2.91 23.16
C CYS A 110 22.94 -3.73 23.28
N ASP A 111 23.95 -3.37 22.53
CA ASP A 111 25.19 -4.14 22.41
C ASP A 111 24.91 -5.62 22.07
N GLU A 112 25.19 -6.55 22.98
CA GLU A 112 24.98 -7.99 22.80
C GLU A 112 23.60 -8.47 23.31
N THR A 113 22.82 -7.58 23.92
CA THR A 113 21.56 -7.97 24.58
C THR A 113 20.36 -7.61 23.70
N VAL A 114 19.54 -8.59 23.37
CA VAL A 114 18.24 -8.36 22.72
C VAL A 114 17.26 -7.86 23.77
N LEU A 115 16.75 -6.65 23.61
CA LEU A 115 15.78 -6.02 24.49
C LEU A 115 14.37 -6.56 24.22
N TYR A 116 14.01 -6.64 22.94
CA TYR A 116 12.80 -7.33 22.49
C TYR A 116 12.94 -7.81 21.05
N ARG A 117 12.13 -8.80 20.70
CA ARG A 117 11.93 -9.28 19.34
C ARG A 117 10.42 -9.43 19.09
N ARG A 118 9.95 -8.95 17.95
CA ARG A 118 8.57 -9.10 17.52
C ARG A 118 8.50 -9.51 16.07
N GLU A 119 7.54 -10.37 15.80
CA GLU A 119 7.18 -10.82 14.47
C GLU A 119 5.73 -10.46 14.21
N VAL A 120 5.43 -9.90 13.04
CA VAL A 120 4.11 -9.43 12.64
C VAL A 120 3.83 -9.92 11.23
N HIS A 121 2.69 -10.57 11.04
CA HIS A 121 2.27 -11.11 9.76
C HIS A 121 1.03 -10.38 9.24
N GLY A 122 1.22 -9.59 8.16
CA GLY A 122 0.13 -8.87 7.51
C GLY A 122 -0.48 -7.73 8.35
N VAL A 123 -1.45 -7.03 7.75
CA VAL A 123 -2.05 -5.82 8.33
C VAL A 123 -2.94 -6.11 9.55
N GLY A 124 -3.36 -7.36 9.77
CA GLY A 124 -4.26 -7.72 10.88
C GLY A 124 -3.60 -7.83 12.26
N ASP A 125 -2.27 -8.05 12.30
CA ASP A 125 -1.53 -8.24 13.55
C ASP A 125 -1.04 -6.93 14.19
N PHE A 126 -1.33 -5.78 13.56
CA PHE A 126 -0.84 -4.47 14.03
C PHE A 126 -1.60 -3.91 15.22
N GLU A 127 -2.72 -4.52 15.63
CA GLU A 127 -3.65 -3.96 16.63
C GLU A 127 -3.03 -3.60 17.98
N SER A 128 -1.90 -4.19 18.35
CA SER A 128 -1.35 -3.97 19.68
C SER A 128 -0.39 -2.78 19.81
N TRP A 129 0.10 -2.19 18.72
CA TRP A 129 1.22 -1.24 18.76
C TRP A 129 1.04 0.02 17.93
N SER A 130 0.11 0.05 16.98
CA SER A 130 -0.16 1.24 16.16
C SER A 130 -1.57 1.76 16.38
N ASP A 131 -1.69 3.05 16.63
CA ASP A 131 -2.98 3.75 16.57
C ASP A 131 -3.44 3.97 15.10
N GLY A 132 -2.98 3.13 14.15
CA GLY A 132 -3.25 3.30 12.71
C GLY A 132 -2.93 2.07 11.85
N ASN A 133 -3.06 2.19 10.53
CA ASN A 133 -2.88 1.11 9.55
C ASN A 133 -1.42 0.77 9.24
N TYR A 134 -0.47 1.42 9.88
CA TYR A 134 0.96 1.18 9.69
C TYR A 134 1.58 0.61 10.95
N PRO A 135 2.48 -0.38 10.83
CA PRO A 135 3.18 -0.93 11.98
C PRO A 135 4.11 0.11 12.62
N ALA A 136 3.99 0.28 13.92
CA ALA A 136 4.83 1.15 14.71
C ALA A 136 5.36 0.39 15.93
N PHE A 137 6.67 0.45 16.16
CA PHE A 137 7.37 -0.29 17.20
C PHE A 137 8.01 0.67 18.18
N PRO A 138 7.84 0.47 19.50
CA PRO A 138 8.45 1.35 20.48
C PRO A 138 9.97 1.20 20.47
N ILE A 139 10.66 2.31 20.59
CA ILE A 139 12.11 2.33 20.78
C ILE A 139 12.36 2.30 22.29
N PRO A 140 13.08 1.28 22.84
CA PRO A 140 13.33 1.17 24.27
C PRO A 140 14.12 2.38 24.79
N GLU A 141 13.65 2.93 25.91
CA GLU A 141 14.29 4.07 26.56
C GLU A 141 15.23 3.63 27.67
N GLY A 142 16.35 4.33 27.83
CA GLY A 142 17.23 4.19 29.00
C GLY A 142 17.99 2.86 29.10
N ALA A 143 17.90 1.99 28.09
CA ALA A 143 18.60 0.72 28.11
C ALA A 143 20.12 0.85 27.82
N CYS A 144 20.48 1.81 26.96
CA CYS A 144 21.86 2.12 26.54
C CYS A 144 21.92 3.48 25.85
N GLU A 145 23.11 3.97 25.54
CA GLU A 145 23.28 5.24 24.80
C GLU A 145 22.71 5.19 23.39
N VAL A 146 22.88 4.04 22.71
CA VAL A 146 22.42 3.81 21.33
C VAL A 146 21.68 2.48 21.28
N VAL A 147 20.44 2.50 20.86
CA VAL A 147 19.65 1.29 20.60
C VAL A 147 19.76 0.94 19.12
N SER A 148 20.24 -0.25 18.80
CA SER A 148 20.25 -0.78 17.43
C SER A 148 18.91 -1.45 17.13
N MET A 149 18.16 -0.86 16.20
CA MET A 149 16.92 -1.43 15.70
C MET A 149 17.20 -2.21 14.43
N TYR A 150 16.95 -3.52 14.48
CA TYR A 150 17.04 -4.43 13.34
C TYR A 150 15.63 -4.68 12.81
N LEU A 151 15.44 -4.47 11.53
CA LEU A 151 14.17 -4.61 10.83
C LEU A 151 14.33 -5.65 9.73
N GLY A 152 13.79 -6.84 9.92
CA GLY A 152 13.63 -7.87 8.91
C GLY A 152 12.30 -7.72 8.22
N VAL A 153 12.28 -7.70 6.90
CA VAL A 153 11.06 -7.54 6.10
C VAL A 153 11.05 -8.51 4.95
N GLN A 154 9.87 -9.02 4.66
CA GLN A 154 9.61 -9.86 3.49
C GLN A 154 8.31 -9.46 2.86
N SER A 155 8.27 -9.40 1.53
CA SER A 155 7.04 -9.20 0.78
C SER A 155 7.15 -9.84 -0.60
N GLY A 156 6.06 -10.47 -1.05
CA GLY A 156 5.90 -10.89 -2.45
C GLY A 156 5.51 -9.74 -3.39
N LYS A 157 5.53 -8.50 -2.89
CA LYS A 157 5.22 -7.27 -3.61
C LYS A 157 6.45 -6.38 -3.64
N GLN A 158 6.43 -5.31 -4.44
CA GLN A 158 7.50 -4.32 -4.42
C GLN A 158 7.69 -3.76 -3.01
N LEU A 159 8.86 -4.00 -2.44
CA LEU A 159 9.19 -3.63 -1.07
C LEU A 159 9.81 -2.24 -1.03
N SER A 160 9.00 -1.26 -0.72
CA SER A 160 9.41 0.12 -0.48
C SER A 160 9.12 0.46 0.98
N LEU A 161 10.17 0.78 1.74
CA LEU A 161 10.10 1.00 3.17
C LEU A 161 10.33 2.47 3.52
N PRO A 162 9.27 3.27 3.64
CA PRO A 162 9.34 4.59 4.24
C PRO A 162 9.37 4.44 5.76
N ILE A 163 10.57 4.44 6.36
CA ILE A 163 10.76 4.30 7.80
C ILE A 163 10.76 5.68 8.45
N ARG A 164 10.09 5.83 9.57
CA ARG A 164 10.01 7.08 10.35
C ARG A 164 10.22 6.82 11.81
N ILE A 165 10.84 7.81 12.49
CA ILE A 165 10.92 7.83 13.95
C ILE A 165 10.17 9.06 14.42
N SER A 166 9.14 8.85 15.24
CA SER A 166 8.26 9.92 15.73
C SER A 166 7.74 9.57 17.12
N ASP A 167 7.34 10.58 17.85
CA ASP A 167 6.59 10.41 19.09
C ASP A 167 5.15 9.95 18.81
N ARG A 168 4.52 9.32 19.79
CA ARG A 168 3.16 8.77 19.68
C ARG A 168 2.13 9.83 19.28
N GLY A 169 2.27 11.06 19.77
CA GLY A 169 1.34 12.16 19.46
C GLY A 169 1.39 12.53 17.98
N THR A 170 2.59 12.63 17.41
CA THR A 170 2.81 12.93 15.99
C THR A 170 2.29 11.79 15.10
N LEU A 171 2.54 10.53 15.46
CA LEU A 171 2.02 9.38 14.73
C LEU A 171 0.50 9.40 14.67
N ARG A 172 -0.14 9.59 15.83
CA ARG A 172 -1.61 9.66 15.93
C ARG A 172 -2.19 10.82 15.10
N GLN A 173 -1.54 11.97 15.11
CA GLN A 173 -1.98 13.12 14.32
C GLN A 173 -1.91 12.83 12.81
N TRP A 174 -0.86 12.14 12.36
CA TRP A 174 -0.73 11.77 10.93
C TRP A 174 -1.72 10.69 10.54
N SER A 175 -1.89 9.66 11.35
CA SER A 175 -2.92 8.65 11.13
C SER A 175 -4.30 9.29 11.04
N PHE A 176 -4.66 10.16 11.98
CA PHE A 176 -5.94 10.87 11.97
C PHE A 176 -6.15 11.70 10.69
N LYS A 177 -5.15 12.49 10.26
CA LYS A 177 -5.26 13.28 9.02
C LYS A 177 -5.47 12.39 7.79
N ARG A 178 -4.73 11.30 7.70
CA ARG A 178 -4.86 10.31 6.62
C ARG A 178 -6.25 9.68 6.62
N ASP A 179 -6.73 9.24 7.79
CA ASP A 179 -8.01 8.57 7.95
C ASP A 179 -9.18 9.50 7.62
N VAL A 180 -9.14 10.75 8.03
CA VAL A 180 -10.12 11.78 7.67
C VAL A 180 -10.15 11.98 6.15
N PHE A 181 -8.98 12.15 5.52
CA PHE A 181 -8.91 12.33 4.07
C PHE A 181 -9.45 11.10 3.33
N PHE A 182 -9.03 9.90 3.77
CA PHE A 182 -9.47 8.65 3.14
C PHE A 182 -10.98 8.40 3.33
N SER A 183 -11.52 8.70 4.52
CA SER A 183 -12.95 8.61 4.79
C SER A 183 -13.77 9.57 3.93
N PHE A 184 -13.30 10.81 3.76
CA PHE A 184 -13.94 11.78 2.88
C PHE A 184 -13.93 11.31 1.41
N TYR A 185 -12.78 10.84 0.91
CA TYR A 185 -12.66 10.26 -0.42
C TYR A 185 -13.61 9.08 -0.61
N THR A 186 -13.62 8.13 0.33
CA THR A 186 -14.48 6.93 0.28
C THR A 186 -15.96 7.32 0.34
N GLY A 187 -16.31 8.32 1.14
CA GLY A 187 -17.68 8.87 1.20
C GLY A 187 -18.17 9.40 -0.15
N ILE A 188 -17.32 10.19 -0.85
CA ILE A 188 -17.64 10.67 -2.19
C ILE A 188 -17.82 9.50 -3.18
N MET A 189 -16.89 8.53 -3.16
CA MET A 189 -16.97 7.35 -4.03
C MET A 189 -18.26 6.55 -3.77
N LEU A 190 -18.66 6.41 -2.50
CA LEU A 190 -19.90 5.73 -2.13
C LEU A 190 -21.13 6.47 -2.66
N VAL A 191 -21.20 7.79 -2.51
CA VAL A 191 -22.28 8.60 -3.06
C VAL A 191 -22.38 8.44 -4.58
N MET A 192 -21.24 8.51 -5.29
CA MET A 192 -21.18 8.32 -6.74
C MET A 192 -21.64 6.92 -7.14
N LEU A 193 -21.25 5.89 -6.38
CA LEU A 193 -21.66 4.51 -6.61
C LEU A 193 -23.19 4.35 -6.45
N LEU A 194 -23.73 4.82 -5.34
CA LEU A 194 -25.18 4.73 -5.06
C LEU A 194 -26.00 5.50 -6.09
N TYR A 195 -25.57 6.71 -6.44
CA TYR A 195 -26.24 7.52 -7.46
C TYR A 195 -26.30 6.79 -8.82
N ASN A 196 -25.18 6.24 -9.28
CA ASN A 196 -25.13 5.52 -10.56
C ASN A 196 -25.85 4.16 -10.50
N ALA A 197 -25.87 3.50 -9.34
CA ALA A 197 -26.69 2.31 -9.14
C ALA A 197 -28.19 2.62 -9.29
N VAL A 198 -28.68 3.72 -8.70
CA VAL A 198 -30.07 4.16 -8.87
C VAL A 198 -30.38 4.48 -10.34
N LEU A 199 -29.46 5.18 -11.03
CA LEU A 199 -29.60 5.45 -12.47
C LEU A 199 -29.67 4.16 -13.29
N TYR A 200 -28.85 3.15 -12.97
CA TYR A 200 -28.91 1.85 -13.64
C TYR A 200 -30.29 1.20 -13.50
N PHE A 201 -30.87 1.17 -12.30
CA PHE A 201 -32.21 0.59 -12.09
C PHE A 201 -33.34 1.37 -12.79
N THR A 202 -33.15 2.70 -12.94
CA THR A 202 -34.17 3.57 -13.56
C THR A 202 -34.08 3.58 -15.09
N VAL A 203 -32.85 3.70 -15.63
CA VAL A 203 -32.60 3.85 -17.08
C VAL A 203 -32.33 2.51 -17.76
N GLN A 204 -31.87 1.51 -17.00
CA GLN A 204 -31.48 0.16 -17.46
C GLN A 204 -30.42 0.14 -18.57
N ASP A 205 -29.57 1.18 -18.64
CA ASP A 205 -28.44 1.22 -19.56
C ASP A 205 -27.21 0.57 -18.92
N ARG A 206 -26.60 -0.36 -19.66
CA ARG A 206 -25.39 -1.11 -19.24
C ARG A 206 -24.21 -0.21 -18.92
N SER A 207 -24.15 0.99 -19.48
CA SER A 207 -23.07 1.95 -19.18
C SER A 207 -23.04 2.33 -17.70
N TYR A 208 -24.21 2.50 -17.05
CA TYR A 208 -24.27 2.80 -15.62
C TYR A 208 -23.81 1.62 -14.77
N LEU A 209 -24.16 0.38 -15.15
CA LEU A 209 -23.70 -0.81 -14.46
C LEU A 209 -22.17 -0.93 -14.53
N LEU A 210 -21.59 -0.76 -15.72
CA LEU A 210 -20.15 -0.81 -15.91
C LEU A 210 -19.44 0.31 -15.13
N TYR A 211 -20.06 1.48 -15.03
CA TYR A 211 -19.53 2.57 -14.22
C TYR A 211 -19.56 2.24 -12.71
N VAL A 212 -20.63 1.62 -12.23
CA VAL A 212 -20.70 1.15 -10.84
C VAL A 212 -19.60 0.12 -10.56
N LEU A 213 -19.42 -0.87 -11.46
CA LEU A 213 -18.33 -1.87 -11.31
C LEU A 213 -16.95 -1.23 -11.35
N PHE A 214 -16.74 -0.23 -12.21
CA PHE A 214 -15.51 0.56 -12.25
C PHE A 214 -15.26 1.29 -10.92
N LEU A 215 -16.27 1.96 -10.36
CA LEU A 215 -16.17 2.64 -9.06
C LEU A 215 -15.85 1.66 -7.92
N VAL A 216 -16.50 0.49 -7.90
CA VAL A 216 -16.20 -0.58 -6.93
C VAL A 216 -14.75 -1.05 -7.06
N GLY A 217 -14.28 -1.26 -8.29
CA GLY A 217 -12.90 -1.67 -8.55
C GLY A 217 -11.88 -0.64 -8.08
N VAL A 218 -12.11 0.63 -8.41
CA VAL A 218 -11.21 1.73 -8.04
C VAL A 218 -11.24 1.99 -6.53
N ALA A 219 -12.42 2.11 -5.92
CA ALA A 219 -12.56 2.33 -4.48
C ALA A 219 -11.96 1.15 -3.69
N GLY A 220 -12.23 -0.10 -4.13
CA GLY A 220 -11.66 -1.29 -3.54
C GLY A 220 -10.14 -1.30 -3.64
N SER A 221 -9.55 -1.03 -4.81
CA SER A 221 -8.10 -1.02 -4.95
C SER A 221 -7.44 0.03 -4.06
N GLN A 222 -8.01 1.22 -3.92
CA GLN A 222 -7.52 2.25 -2.99
C GLN A 222 -7.61 1.79 -1.52
N LEU A 223 -8.71 1.14 -1.14
CA LEU A 223 -8.91 0.60 0.20
C LEU A 223 -7.83 -0.44 0.55
N PHE A 224 -7.54 -1.35 -0.39
CA PHE A 224 -6.49 -2.36 -0.21
C PHE A 224 -5.08 -1.76 -0.21
N LEU A 225 -4.78 -0.82 -1.10
CA LEU A 225 -3.48 -0.15 -1.15
C LEU A 225 -3.20 0.69 0.11
N ALA A 226 -4.23 1.30 0.69
CA ALA A 226 -4.12 2.10 1.90
C ALA A 226 -4.13 1.26 3.21
N GLY A 227 -4.28 -0.08 3.12
CA GLY A 227 -4.24 -0.98 4.27
C GLY A 227 -5.55 -1.06 5.07
N TYR A 228 -6.69 -0.66 4.49
CA TYR A 228 -7.99 -0.72 5.16
C TYR A 228 -8.76 -2.03 4.90
N GLN A 229 -8.13 -3.08 4.39
CA GLN A 229 -8.78 -4.36 4.09
C GLN A 229 -9.36 -5.05 5.34
N TRP A 230 -8.87 -4.74 6.52
CA TRP A 230 -9.39 -5.24 7.80
C TRP A 230 -10.84 -4.82 8.09
N VAL A 231 -11.34 -3.76 7.43
CA VAL A 231 -12.75 -3.33 7.52
C VAL A 231 -13.70 -4.38 6.92
N LEU A 232 -13.19 -5.25 6.04
CA LEU A 232 -14.01 -6.28 5.42
C LEU A 232 -14.29 -7.42 6.39
N PRO A 233 -15.57 -7.77 6.64
CA PRO A 233 -15.92 -8.85 7.55
C PRO A 233 -15.28 -10.19 7.13
N GLY A 234 -14.67 -10.90 8.08
CA GLY A 234 -14.02 -12.18 7.82
C GLY A 234 -12.70 -12.09 7.03
N TRP A 235 -12.13 -10.90 6.90
CA TRP A 235 -10.84 -10.73 6.25
C TRP A 235 -9.73 -11.45 7.02
N ASN A 236 -8.96 -12.28 6.33
CA ASN A 236 -7.77 -12.94 6.88
C ASN A 236 -6.58 -12.64 5.96
N PRO A 237 -5.60 -11.82 6.39
CA PRO A 237 -4.46 -11.42 5.59
C PRO A 237 -3.54 -12.60 5.23
N THR A 238 -3.46 -13.63 6.07
CA THR A 238 -2.60 -14.81 5.87
C THR A 238 -3.23 -15.88 4.97
N SER A 239 -4.52 -15.73 4.64
CA SER A 239 -5.18 -16.63 3.70
C SER A 239 -4.62 -16.46 2.29
N TRP A 240 -4.80 -17.50 1.44
CA TRP A 240 -4.42 -17.44 0.03
C TRP A 240 -5.04 -16.21 -0.69
N LEU A 241 -6.29 -15.90 -0.36
CA LEU A 241 -7.00 -14.74 -0.91
C LEU A 241 -6.43 -13.44 -0.34
N GLY A 242 -6.11 -13.41 0.95
CA GLY A 242 -5.53 -12.24 1.64
C GLY A 242 -4.22 -11.80 1.02
N MET A 243 -3.28 -12.71 0.84
CA MET A 243 -1.97 -12.42 0.25
C MET A 243 -2.07 -11.91 -1.19
N ARG A 244 -3.04 -12.38 -1.98
CA ARG A 244 -3.21 -12.01 -3.39
C ARG A 244 -4.25 -10.91 -3.65
N SER A 245 -4.91 -10.44 -2.62
CA SER A 245 -6.03 -9.50 -2.71
C SER A 245 -5.72 -8.22 -3.47
N VAL A 246 -4.56 -7.63 -3.23
CA VAL A 246 -4.14 -6.38 -3.90
C VAL A 246 -4.04 -6.59 -5.41
N HIS A 247 -3.50 -7.73 -5.84
CA HIS A 247 -3.41 -8.05 -7.26
C HIS A 247 -4.78 -8.34 -7.87
N LEU A 248 -5.61 -9.12 -7.17
CA LEU A 248 -6.96 -9.46 -7.64
C LEU A 248 -7.85 -8.22 -7.80
N ILE A 249 -7.87 -7.34 -6.80
CA ILE A 249 -8.66 -6.12 -6.89
C ILE A 249 -8.10 -5.14 -7.93
N GLY A 250 -6.78 -5.09 -8.10
CA GLY A 250 -6.13 -4.33 -9.16
C GLY A 250 -6.51 -4.82 -10.56
N ILE A 251 -6.48 -6.13 -10.78
CA ILE A 251 -6.94 -6.76 -12.04
C ILE A 251 -8.42 -6.46 -12.26
N PHE A 252 -9.27 -6.64 -11.25
CA PHE A 252 -10.70 -6.34 -11.34
C PHE A 252 -10.94 -4.87 -11.71
N SER A 253 -10.23 -3.94 -11.06
CA SER A 253 -10.29 -2.50 -11.35
C SER A 253 -9.86 -2.20 -12.80
N GLY A 254 -8.77 -2.80 -13.27
CA GLY A 254 -8.28 -2.62 -14.64
C GLY A 254 -9.26 -3.14 -15.69
N VAL A 255 -9.80 -4.35 -15.48
CA VAL A 255 -10.79 -4.96 -16.38
C VAL A 255 -12.06 -4.11 -16.46
N THR A 256 -12.62 -3.70 -15.31
CA THR A 256 -13.84 -2.88 -15.26
C THR A 256 -13.62 -1.51 -15.89
N THR A 257 -12.42 -0.92 -15.73
CA THR A 257 -12.03 0.32 -16.41
C THR A 257 -12.07 0.17 -17.92
N ILE A 258 -11.48 -0.90 -18.47
CA ILE A 258 -11.45 -1.16 -19.91
C ILE A 258 -12.87 -1.37 -20.44
N LEU A 259 -13.69 -2.15 -19.77
CA LEU A 259 -15.08 -2.41 -20.17
C LEU A 259 -15.90 -1.11 -20.15
N PHE A 260 -15.77 -0.32 -19.10
CA PHE A 260 -16.45 0.96 -18.97
C PHE A 260 -16.05 1.93 -20.10
N VAL A 261 -14.76 2.12 -20.33
CA VAL A 261 -14.24 3.03 -21.38
C VAL A 261 -14.69 2.59 -22.76
N ASN A 262 -14.59 1.27 -23.07
CA ASN A 262 -15.04 0.72 -24.35
C ASN A 262 -16.53 0.99 -24.59
N GLN A 263 -17.38 0.76 -23.58
CA GLN A 263 -18.84 0.97 -23.70
C GLN A 263 -19.17 2.46 -23.74
N PHE A 264 -18.62 3.25 -22.84
CA PHE A 264 -18.96 4.67 -22.69
C PHE A 264 -18.56 5.51 -23.89
N LEU A 265 -17.42 5.23 -24.50
CA LEU A 265 -16.93 5.93 -25.69
C LEU A 265 -17.41 5.31 -27.01
N ASP A 266 -18.15 4.19 -26.96
CA ASP A 266 -18.57 3.40 -28.13
C ASP A 266 -17.38 3.15 -29.10
N LEU A 267 -16.26 2.69 -28.49
CA LEU A 267 -14.98 2.56 -29.23
C LEU A 267 -15.06 1.56 -30.39
N ALA A 268 -15.96 0.59 -30.29
CA ALA A 268 -16.18 -0.38 -31.38
C ALA A 268 -16.57 0.31 -32.68
N LYS A 269 -17.41 1.36 -32.60
CA LYS A 269 -17.91 2.10 -33.76
C LYS A 269 -17.06 3.33 -34.08
N ARG A 270 -16.64 4.09 -33.06
CA ARG A 270 -15.99 5.39 -33.25
C ARG A 270 -14.47 5.33 -33.34
N GLY A 271 -13.85 4.26 -32.82
CA GLY A 271 -12.40 4.13 -32.77
C GLY A 271 -11.88 2.69 -32.83
N PRO A 272 -12.06 1.97 -33.97
CA PRO A 272 -11.73 0.54 -34.06
C PRO A 272 -10.26 0.22 -33.79
N ARG A 273 -9.35 1.16 -33.96
CA ARG A 273 -7.93 0.99 -33.59
C ARG A 273 -7.75 0.96 -32.07
N TYR A 274 -8.38 1.89 -31.35
CA TYR A 274 -8.33 1.93 -29.88
C TYR A 274 -9.05 0.72 -29.27
N HIS A 275 -10.19 0.31 -29.85
CA HIS A 275 -10.90 -0.90 -29.41
C HIS A 275 -10.02 -2.15 -29.47
N ARG A 276 -9.20 -2.33 -30.54
CA ARG A 276 -8.24 -3.44 -30.63
C ARG A 276 -7.14 -3.36 -29.58
N VAL A 277 -6.63 -2.18 -29.28
CA VAL A 277 -5.62 -1.97 -28.21
C VAL A 277 -6.20 -2.35 -26.85
N PHE A 278 -7.40 -1.86 -26.52
CA PHE A 278 -8.06 -2.17 -25.25
C PHE A 278 -8.39 -3.66 -25.10
N ASN A 279 -8.81 -4.33 -26.19
CA ASN A 279 -9.01 -5.78 -26.19
C ASN A 279 -7.69 -6.54 -26.01
N GLY A 280 -6.59 -6.06 -26.58
CA GLY A 280 -5.26 -6.60 -26.33
C GLY A 280 -4.84 -6.46 -24.85
N LEU A 281 -5.08 -5.31 -24.24
CA LEU A 281 -4.86 -5.11 -22.81
C LEU A 281 -5.73 -6.03 -21.95
N MET A 282 -6.99 -6.26 -22.35
CA MET A 282 -7.87 -7.23 -21.69
C MET A 282 -7.28 -8.63 -21.68
N SER A 283 -6.70 -9.06 -22.81
CA SER A 283 -6.05 -10.37 -22.91
C SER A 283 -4.86 -10.48 -21.95
N LEU A 284 -4.09 -9.42 -21.74
CA LEU A 284 -3.01 -9.40 -20.75
C LEU A 284 -3.54 -9.57 -19.31
N TYR A 285 -4.68 -8.97 -18.96
CA TYR A 285 -5.31 -9.20 -17.65
C TYR A 285 -5.76 -10.65 -17.46
N VAL A 286 -6.30 -11.30 -18.52
CA VAL A 286 -6.67 -12.72 -18.46
C VAL A 286 -5.44 -13.60 -18.22
N ILE A 287 -4.33 -13.31 -18.91
CA ILE A 287 -3.05 -14.00 -18.70
C ILE A 287 -2.54 -13.76 -17.27
N ALA A 288 -2.60 -12.53 -16.76
CA ALA A 288 -2.19 -12.19 -15.39
C ALA A 288 -3.00 -12.98 -14.34
N VAL A 289 -4.32 -13.13 -14.55
CA VAL A 289 -5.16 -13.99 -13.68
C VAL A 289 -4.68 -15.42 -13.72
N GLY A 290 -4.40 -15.96 -14.91
CA GLY A 290 -3.88 -17.31 -15.07
C GLY A 290 -2.55 -17.53 -14.34
N CYS A 291 -1.62 -16.58 -14.46
CA CYS A 291 -0.33 -16.63 -13.75
C CYS A 291 -0.52 -16.56 -12.23
N LEU A 292 -1.42 -15.69 -11.74
CA LEU A 292 -1.73 -15.55 -10.32
C LEU A 292 -2.32 -16.84 -9.72
N LEU A 293 -3.23 -17.52 -10.47
CA LEU A 293 -3.83 -18.78 -10.04
C LEU A 293 -2.79 -19.93 -10.01
N MET A 294 -1.82 -19.90 -10.91
CA MET A 294 -0.73 -20.89 -10.94
C MET A 294 0.38 -20.59 -9.90
N GLY A 295 0.27 -19.55 -9.12
CA GLY A 295 1.28 -19.16 -8.12
C GLY A 295 2.60 -18.67 -8.71
N LYS A 296 2.58 -18.12 -9.94
CA LYS A 296 3.75 -17.61 -10.67
C LYS A 296 3.84 -16.08 -10.67
N LEU A 297 3.01 -15.43 -9.89
CA LEU A 297 3.01 -13.98 -9.60
C LEU A 297 3.02 -13.76 -8.10
#